data_bac6ebdff5519e321a18deeee8b0486f
#
_entry.id   bac6ebdff5519e321a18deeee8b0486f
#
_cell.length_a   1.000
_cell.length_b   1.000
_cell.length_c   1.000
_cell.angle_alpha   90.00
_cell.angle_beta   90.00
_cell.angle_gamma   90.00
#
_symmetry.space_group_name_H-M   'P 1'
#
loop_
_entity.id
_entity.type
_entity.pdbx_description
1 polymer ?
#
loop_
_entity_poly.entity_id
_entity_poly.type
_entity_poly.pdbx_seq_one_letter_code
_entity_poly.pdbx_strand_id
1 'polypeptide(L)'
;MERFEVLGVPFSLQLWDTAGQERFKCIASTYYRGAQAIVIVFDVNDVASLEHTRQWLADALKENDPSNVILFLVGSKKDLSTPAQYSLMEKDALKVAQEMQAEYWAVSSLTGENVRDFFFRVAALTFESSVLAELERSSARKIGDTVRISSNESDLYLSAPRKKPKCCQ
;
A
#
# COMPACT_ATOMS: atom_id res chain seq x y z
N MET A 1 -5.32 -15.49 3.82
CA MET A 1 -6.38 -14.46 3.87
C MET A 1 -6.99 -14.49 5.26
N GLU A 2 -6.79 -13.43 6.01
CA GLU A 2 -7.30 -13.29 7.38
C GLU A 2 -8.47 -12.30 7.39
N ARG A 3 -9.47 -12.59 8.22
CA ARG A 3 -10.66 -11.75 8.37
C ARG A 3 -10.60 -11.02 9.69
N PHE A 4 -10.84 -9.73 9.64
CA PHE A 4 -10.91 -8.84 10.79
C PHE A 4 -12.27 -8.17 10.82
N GLU A 5 -12.66 -7.70 11.99
CA GLU A 5 -13.77 -6.78 12.16
C GLU A 5 -13.24 -5.52 12.82
N VAL A 6 -13.34 -4.41 12.11
CA VAL A 6 -12.89 -3.11 12.58
C VAL A 6 -14.10 -2.18 12.67
N LEU A 7 -14.42 -1.73 13.88
CA LEU A 7 -15.59 -0.88 14.14
C LEU A 7 -16.91 -1.47 13.60
N GLY A 8 -17.09 -2.80 13.70
CA GLY A 8 -18.28 -3.48 13.18
C GLY A 8 -18.30 -3.68 11.66
N VAL A 9 -17.24 -3.29 10.97
CA VAL A 9 -17.10 -3.48 9.52
C VAL A 9 -16.21 -4.69 9.23
N PRO A 10 -16.71 -5.69 8.48
CA PRO A 10 -15.88 -6.83 8.09
C PRO A 10 -14.78 -6.40 7.11
N PHE A 11 -13.55 -6.79 7.44
CA PHE A 11 -12.36 -6.47 6.66
C PHE A 11 -11.54 -7.74 6.40
N SER A 12 -11.03 -7.90 5.19
CA SER A 12 -10.19 -9.03 4.82
C SER A 12 -8.80 -8.55 4.43
N LEU A 13 -7.78 -9.05 5.14
CA LEU A 13 -6.38 -8.83 4.80
C LEU A 13 -5.88 -9.99 3.94
N GLN A 14 -5.45 -9.70 2.73
CA GLN A 14 -4.84 -10.67 1.83
C GLN A 14 -3.32 -10.48 1.83
N LEU A 15 -2.61 -11.47 2.37
CA LEU A 15 -1.16 -11.49 2.41
C LEU A 15 -0.62 -12.26 1.21
N TRP A 16 0.34 -11.65 0.52
CA TRP A 16 1.06 -12.24 -0.60
C TRP A 16 2.51 -12.45 -0.19
N ASP A 17 2.87 -13.72 0.07
CA ASP A 17 4.24 -14.09 0.34
C ASP A 17 5.04 -14.17 -0.97
N THR A 18 6.24 -13.61 -0.96
CA THR A 18 7.13 -13.60 -2.12
C THR A 18 8.37 -14.44 -1.85
N ALA A 19 8.78 -15.23 -2.84
CA ALA A 19 10.02 -15.99 -2.73
C ALA A 19 11.23 -15.06 -2.60
N GLY A 20 12.04 -15.26 -1.55
CA GLY A 20 13.25 -14.48 -1.30
C GLY A 20 14.40 -14.72 -2.29
N GLN A 21 14.21 -15.57 -3.30
CA GLN A 21 15.24 -15.89 -4.28
C GLN A 21 15.18 -14.95 -5.47
N GLU A 22 16.32 -14.36 -5.79
CA GLU A 22 16.51 -13.43 -6.92
C GLU A 22 16.12 -14.01 -8.28
N ARG A 23 16.09 -15.34 -8.42
CA ARG A 23 15.67 -16.04 -9.65
C ARG A 23 14.19 -15.85 -9.99
N PHE A 24 13.38 -15.46 -9.03
CA PHE A 24 11.94 -15.26 -9.21
C PHE A 24 11.52 -13.79 -9.25
N LYS A 25 12.47 -12.84 -9.38
CA LYS A 25 12.19 -11.39 -9.45
C LYS A 25 11.20 -11.02 -10.55
N CYS A 26 11.25 -11.70 -11.70
CA CYS A 26 10.32 -11.42 -12.79
C CYS A 26 8.86 -11.80 -12.48
N ILE A 27 8.63 -12.70 -11.54
CA ILE A 27 7.29 -13.10 -11.09
C ILE A 27 6.86 -12.19 -9.93
N ALA A 28 7.80 -11.77 -9.08
CA ALA A 28 7.52 -10.93 -7.91
C ALA A 28 6.92 -9.57 -8.29
N SER A 29 7.33 -8.96 -9.39
CA SER A 29 6.81 -7.67 -9.85
C SER A 29 5.29 -7.69 -10.05
N THR A 30 4.73 -8.82 -10.48
CA THR A 30 3.28 -8.99 -10.67
C THR A 30 2.51 -8.93 -9.35
N TYR A 31 3.13 -9.35 -8.24
CA TYR A 31 2.51 -9.34 -6.91
C TYR A 31 2.61 -7.98 -6.21
N TYR A 32 3.58 -7.15 -6.59
CA TYR A 32 3.74 -5.82 -5.99
C TYR A 32 2.68 -4.83 -6.43
N ARG A 33 2.17 -4.99 -7.65
CA ARG A 33 1.24 -4.04 -8.25
C ARG A 33 -0.08 -3.92 -7.49
N GLY A 34 -0.39 -2.70 -7.06
CA GLY A 34 -1.64 -2.40 -6.36
C GLY A 34 -1.65 -2.84 -4.89
N ALA A 35 -0.49 -3.11 -4.30
CA ALA A 35 -0.38 -3.37 -2.87
C ALA A 35 -0.74 -2.12 -2.06
N GLN A 36 -1.61 -2.24 -1.07
CA GLN A 36 -1.91 -1.16 -0.12
C GLN A 36 -0.82 -1.02 0.95
N ALA A 37 -0.15 -2.12 1.29
CA ALA A 37 0.99 -2.13 2.18
C ALA A 37 2.09 -3.04 1.64
N ILE A 38 3.34 -2.67 1.90
CA ILE A 38 4.53 -3.46 1.58
C ILE A 38 5.27 -3.70 2.89
N VAL A 39 5.55 -4.98 3.15
CA VAL A 39 6.31 -5.43 4.34
C VAL A 39 7.66 -5.96 3.86
N ILE A 40 8.73 -5.27 4.23
CA ILE A 40 10.10 -5.68 3.91
C ILE A 40 10.70 -6.30 5.16
N VAL A 41 11.13 -7.54 5.06
CA VAL A 41 11.64 -8.33 6.19
C VAL A 41 13.15 -8.53 6.06
N PHE A 42 13.86 -8.34 7.16
CA PHE A 42 15.28 -8.64 7.28
C PHE A 42 15.56 -9.45 8.57
N ASP A 43 16.73 -10.05 8.68
CA ASP A 43 17.20 -10.76 9.88
C ASP A 43 17.98 -9.79 10.77
N VAL A 44 17.54 -9.58 12.01
CA VAL A 44 18.24 -8.67 12.96
C VAL A 44 19.64 -9.15 13.34
N ASN A 45 20.02 -10.36 12.96
CA ASN A 45 21.35 -10.91 13.20
C ASN A 45 22.25 -10.85 11.94
N ASP A 46 21.73 -10.31 10.82
CA ASP A 46 22.44 -10.23 9.55
C ASP A 46 22.37 -8.81 8.97
N VAL A 47 23.48 -8.07 9.08
CA VAL A 47 23.63 -6.71 8.56
C VAL A 47 23.46 -6.67 7.05
N ALA A 48 23.91 -7.69 6.33
CA ALA A 48 23.77 -7.74 4.88
C ALA A 48 22.30 -7.82 4.46
N SER A 49 21.47 -8.52 5.23
CA SER A 49 20.02 -8.57 4.99
C SER A 49 19.35 -7.20 5.15
N LEU A 50 19.80 -6.37 6.09
CA LEU A 50 19.32 -4.99 6.24
C LEU A 50 19.70 -4.11 5.03
N GLU A 51 20.91 -4.24 4.52
CA GLU A 51 21.35 -3.51 3.32
C GLU A 51 20.53 -3.87 2.07
N HIS A 52 20.17 -5.14 1.92
CA HIS A 52 19.33 -5.62 0.80
C HIS A 52 17.91 -5.06 0.83
N THR A 53 17.42 -4.59 1.98
CA THR A 53 16.05 -4.02 2.08
C THR A 53 15.84 -2.82 1.17
N ARG A 54 16.86 -1.99 0.95
CA ARG A 54 16.79 -0.84 0.03
C ARG A 54 16.51 -1.28 -1.41
N GLN A 55 17.14 -2.36 -1.84
CA GLN A 55 16.92 -2.90 -3.18
C GLN A 55 15.51 -3.49 -3.31
N TRP A 56 15.03 -4.22 -2.30
CA TRP A 56 13.68 -4.77 -2.30
C TRP A 56 12.62 -3.67 -2.35
N LEU A 57 12.81 -2.59 -1.57
CA LEU A 57 11.93 -1.42 -1.63
C LEU A 57 11.93 -0.78 -3.02
N ALA A 58 13.11 -0.54 -3.60
CA ALA A 58 13.23 0.06 -4.92
C ALA A 58 12.51 -0.77 -6.00
N ASP A 59 12.61 -2.10 -5.93
CA ASP A 59 11.94 -3.00 -6.86
C ASP A 59 10.42 -2.98 -6.67
N ALA A 60 9.93 -2.94 -5.43
CA ALA A 60 8.50 -2.88 -5.11
C ALA A 60 7.85 -1.54 -5.51
N LEU A 61 8.57 -0.42 -5.36
CA LEU A 61 8.08 0.92 -5.71
C LEU A 61 8.06 1.20 -7.23
N LYS A 62 8.71 0.38 -8.06
CA LYS A 62 8.57 0.47 -9.52
C LYS A 62 7.14 0.21 -9.99
N GLU A 63 6.40 -0.61 -9.25
CA GLU A 63 5.05 -1.05 -9.60
C GLU A 63 3.95 -0.34 -8.77
N ASN A 64 4.33 0.56 -7.86
CA ASN A 64 3.42 1.23 -6.94
C ASN A 64 3.74 2.72 -6.83
N ASP A 65 2.72 3.52 -6.56
CA ASP A 65 2.89 4.93 -6.22
C ASP A 65 3.37 5.05 -4.77
N PRO A 66 4.57 5.62 -4.52
CA PRO A 66 5.12 5.76 -3.17
C PRO A 66 4.22 6.56 -2.22
N SER A 67 3.38 7.47 -2.74
CA SER A 67 2.49 8.30 -1.93
C SER A 67 1.26 7.54 -1.40
N ASN A 68 0.93 6.40 -1.99
CA ASN A 68 -0.30 5.67 -1.71
C ASN A 68 -0.06 4.30 -1.04
N VAL A 69 1.20 3.93 -0.79
CA VAL A 69 1.54 2.64 -0.20
C VAL A 69 2.06 2.81 1.22
N ILE A 70 1.59 1.95 2.13
CA ILE A 70 2.06 1.93 3.52
C ILE A 70 3.27 1.02 3.61
N LEU A 71 4.38 1.53 4.15
CA LEU A 71 5.65 0.81 4.20
C LEU A 71 5.96 0.35 5.62
N PHE A 72 6.37 -0.92 5.74
CA PHE A 72 6.87 -1.51 6.98
C PHE A 72 8.24 -2.13 6.76
N LEU A 73 9.14 -1.88 7.70
CA LEU A 73 10.44 -2.55 7.82
C LEU A 73 10.41 -3.46 9.05
N VAL A 74 10.56 -4.76 8.86
CA VAL A 74 10.41 -5.76 9.92
C VAL A 74 11.71 -6.50 10.15
N GLY A 75 12.31 -6.31 11.33
CA GLY A 75 13.42 -7.11 11.81
C GLY A 75 12.91 -8.41 12.42
N SER A 76 13.22 -9.52 11.79
CA SER A 76 12.85 -10.87 12.21
C SER A 76 13.94 -11.52 13.05
N LYS A 77 13.62 -12.63 13.74
CA LYS A 77 14.52 -13.45 14.57
C LYS A 77 15.13 -12.70 15.75
N LYS A 78 14.37 -11.80 16.36
CA LYS A 78 14.79 -11.01 17.52
C LYS A 78 15.26 -11.90 18.68
N ASP A 79 14.67 -13.08 18.81
CA ASP A 79 14.99 -14.09 19.82
C ASP A 79 16.44 -14.61 19.79
N LEU A 80 17.12 -14.48 18.65
CA LEU A 80 18.52 -14.91 18.49
C LEU A 80 19.54 -13.86 18.92
N SER A 81 19.09 -12.60 19.12
CA SER A 81 19.98 -11.49 19.47
C SER A 81 20.12 -11.33 20.98
N THR A 82 21.33 -11.04 21.43
CA THR A 82 21.52 -10.49 22.77
C THR A 82 21.01 -9.04 22.83
N PRO A 83 20.61 -8.51 24.00
CA PRO A 83 20.15 -7.11 24.12
C PRO A 83 21.13 -6.08 23.58
N ALA A 84 22.44 -6.31 23.75
CA ALA A 84 23.48 -5.41 23.27
C ALA A 84 23.61 -5.44 21.75
N GLN A 85 23.58 -6.61 21.12
CA GLN A 85 23.62 -6.78 19.68
C GLN A 85 22.37 -6.18 19.02
N TYR A 86 21.19 -6.48 19.59
CA TYR A 86 19.93 -5.94 19.12
C TYR A 86 19.93 -4.40 19.14
N SER A 87 20.40 -3.78 20.25
CA SER A 87 20.41 -2.32 20.38
C SER A 87 21.29 -1.62 19.32
N LEU A 88 22.36 -2.26 18.85
CA LEU A 88 23.18 -1.73 17.76
C LEU A 88 22.45 -1.85 16.42
N MET A 89 21.91 -3.02 16.13
CA MET A 89 21.16 -3.27 14.88
C MET A 89 19.91 -2.40 14.81
N GLU A 90 19.19 -2.20 15.91
CA GLU A 90 18.01 -1.36 15.98
C GLU A 90 18.27 0.09 15.55
N LYS A 91 19.42 0.65 15.97
CA LYS A 91 19.81 2.02 15.56
C LYS A 91 19.97 2.14 14.06
N ASP A 92 20.59 1.15 13.43
CA ASP A 92 20.79 1.15 11.98
C ASP A 92 19.49 0.86 11.25
N ALA A 93 18.67 -0.06 11.76
CA ALA A 93 17.35 -0.36 11.23
C ALA A 93 16.40 0.87 11.29
N LEU A 94 16.42 1.65 12.39
CA LEU A 94 15.64 2.86 12.52
C LEU A 94 16.06 3.94 11.51
N LYS A 95 17.36 4.08 11.21
CA LYS A 95 17.83 4.99 10.17
C LYS A 95 17.31 4.57 8.79
N VAL A 96 17.41 3.27 8.48
CA VAL A 96 16.92 2.72 7.21
C VAL A 96 15.40 2.90 7.10
N ALA A 97 14.65 2.63 8.17
CA ALA A 97 13.21 2.84 8.20
C ALA A 97 12.84 4.32 7.97
N GLN A 98 13.57 5.25 8.58
CA GLN A 98 13.37 6.69 8.37
C GLN A 98 13.67 7.09 6.92
N GLU A 99 14.76 6.62 6.33
CA GLU A 99 15.11 6.85 4.91
C GLU A 99 14.00 6.33 3.98
N MET A 100 13.41 5.18 4.30
CA MET A 100 12.33 4.55 3.55
C MET A 100 10.95 5.14 3.82
N GLN A 101 10.79 6.00 4.83
CA GLN A 101 9.49 6.42 5.37
C GLN A 101 8.62 5.23 5.79
N ALA A 102 9.25 4.19 6.33
CA ALA A 102 8.61 2.95 6.77
C ALA A 102 8.46 2.91 8.30
N GLU A 103 7.40 2.27 8.79
CA GLU A 103 7.24 1.97 10.20
C GLU A 103 8.09 0.74 10.56
N TYR A 104 8.97 0.87 11.56
CA TYR A 104 9.87 -0.22 11.99
C TYR A 104 9.23 -1.10 13.06
N TRP A 105 9.39 -2.41 12.89
CA TRP A 105 8.98 -3.42 13.86
C TRP A 105 10.09 -4.47 14.03
N ALA A 106 10.28 -4.93 15.27
CA ALA A 106 11.14 -6.07 15.57
C ALA A 106 10.29 -7.21 16.17
N VAL A 107 10.37 -8.37 15.51
CA VAL A 107 9.52 -9.52 15.82
C VAL A 107 10.31 -10.81 15.96
N SER A 108 9.73 -11.79 16.63
CA SER A 108 10.19 -13.17 16.60
C SER A 108 9.04 -14.10 16.23
N SER A 109 9.15 -14.78 15.11
CA SER A 109 8.18 -15.81 14.71
C SER A 109 8.29 -17.08 15.57
N LEU A 110 9.45 -17.31 16.22
CA LEU A 110 9.66 -18.45 17.11
C LEU A 110 8.92 -18.28 18.43
N THR A 111 9.01 -17.10 19.05
CA THR A 111 8.39 -16.81 20.36
C THR A 111 6.99 -16.20 20.24
N GLY A 112 6.66 -15.66 19.07
CA GLY A 112 5.44 -14.87 18.84
C GLY A 112 5.56 -13.40 19.27
N GLU A 113 6.73 -12.97 19.76
CA GLU A 113 6.94 -11.60 20.23
C GLU A 113 6.64 -10.59 19.11
N ASN A 114 5.75 -9.63 19.41
CA ASN A 114 5.28 -8.55 18.53
C ASN A 114 4.61 -8.99 17.21
N VAL A 115 4.50 -10.28 16.92
CA VAL A 115 3.93 -10.76 15.65
C VAL A 115 2.47 -10.38 15.52
N ARG A 116 1.69 -10.64 16.56
CA ARG A 116 0.25 -10.32 16.58
C ARG A 116 0.02 -8.83 16.46
N ASP A 117 0.72 -8.02 17.23
CA ASP A 117 0.54 -6.57 17.28
C ASP A 117 0.95 -5.93 15.96
N PHE A 118 1.99 -6.44 15.33
CA PHE A 118 2.40 -6.04 13.98
C PHE A 118 1.28 -6.26 12.96
N PHE A 119 0.68 -7.45 12.89
CA PHE A 119 -0.38 -7.71 11.93
C PHE A 119 -1.66 -6.93 12.23
N PHE A 120 -1.97 -6.67 13.49
CA PHE A 120 -3.06 -5.76 13.84
C PHE A 120 -2.79 -4.34 13.37
N ARG A 121 -1.54 -3.88 13.48
CA ARG A 121 -1.15 -2.56 12.98
C ARG A 121 -1.27 -2.47 11.47
N VAL A 122 -0.81 -3.47 10.74
CA VAL A 122 -0.98 -3.56 9.27
C VAL A 122 -2.46 -3.52 8.90
N ALA A 123 -3.30 -4.33 9.56
CA ALA A 123 -4.74 -4.35 9.32
C ALA A 123 -5.41 -2.99 9.60
N ALA A 124 -5.05 -2.34 10.70
CA ALA A 124 -5.62 -1.04 11.06
C ALA A 124 -5.30 0.05 10.03
N LEU A 125 -4.03 0.18 9.64
CA LEU A 125 -3.61 1.20 8.68
C LEU A 125 -4.17 0.96 7.26
N THR A 126 -4.19 -0.30 6.82
CA THR A 126 -4.76 -0.64 5.51
C THR A 126 -6.28 -0.45 5.48
N PHE A 127 -6.98 -0.73 6.58
CA PHE A 127 -8.41 -0.43 6.72
C PHE A 127 -8.67 1.07 6.67
N GLU A 128 -7.95 1.87 7.45
CA GLU A 128 -8.07 3.34 7.48
C GLU A 128 -7.85 3.92 6.07
N SER A 129 -6.78 3.53 5.39
CA SER A 129 -6.50 3.94 4.02
C SER A 129 -7.62 3.58 3.05
N SER A 130 -8.21 2.39 3.18
CA SER A 130 -9.32 1.94 2.34
C SER A 130 -10.58 2.76 2.57
N VAL A 131 -10.90 3.11 3.83
CA VAL A 131 -12.05 3.93 4.19
C VAL A 131 -11.89 5.36 3.66
N LEU A 132 -10.71 5.96 3.84
CA LEU A 132 -10.42 7.30 3.33
C LEU A 132 -10.56 7.37 1.81
N ALA A 133 -10.01 6.41 1.08
CA ALA A 133 -10.12 6.32 -0.38
C ALA A 133 -11.58 6.16 -0.85
N GLU A 134 -12.43 5.47 -0.09
CA GLU A 134 -13.86 5.36 -0.43
C GLU A 134 -14.63 6.65 -0.14
N LEU A 135 -14.30 7.35 0.94
CA LEU A 135 -14.88 8.66 1.27
C LEU A 135 -14.53 9.71 0.22
N GLU A 136 -13.30 9.73 -0.26
CA GLU A 136 -12.86 10.62 -1.34
C GLU A 136 -13.60 10.33 -2.64
N ARG A 137 -13.72 9.05 -3.03
CA ARG A 137 -14.48 8.63 -4.21
C ARG A 137 -15.95 9.01 -4.12
N SER A 138 -16.57 8.84 -2.97
CA SER A 138 -17.98 9.17 -2.76
C SER A 138 -18.21 10.69 -2.77
N SER A 139 -17.26 11.47 -2.26
CA SER A 139 -17.29 12.94 -2.30
C SER A 139 -17.12 13.47 -3.73
N ALA A 140 -16.20 12.90 -4.50
CA ALA A 140 -15.99 13.26 -5.90
C ALA A 140 -17.22 12.96 -6.79
N ARG A 141 -17.94 11.86 -6.52
CA ARG A 141 -19.19 11.55 -7.22
C ARG A 141 -20.30 12.56 -6.93
N LYS A 142 -20.41 13.06 -5.69
CA LYS A 142 -21.40 14.08 -5.32
C LYS A 142 -21.16 15.42 -5.99
N ILE A 143 -19.91 15.80 -6.28
CA ILE A 143 -19.56 17.03 -6.97
C ILE A 143 -19.91 16.96 -8.46
N GLY A 144 -19.87 15.78 -9.08
CA GLY A 144 -20.27 15.58 -10.49
C GLY A 144 -21.76 15.58 -10.75
N ASP A 145 -22.60 15.43 -9.70
CA ASP A 145 -24.05 15.29 -9.85
C ASP A 145 -24.83 16.59 -9.61
N THR A 146 -24.17 17.69 -9.28
CA THR A 146 -24.79 18.96 -9.02
C THR A 146 -24.29 20.04 -9.95
N VAL A 147 -24.91 20.19 -11.08
CA VAL A 147 -25.43 21.46 -11.63
C VAL A 147 -26.19 21.16 -12.91
N ARG A 148 -27.43 20.72 -12.81
CA ARG A 148 -28.40 21.10 -13.82
C ARG A 148 -28.84 22.52 -13.45
N ILE A 149 -28.19 23.49 -14.02
CA ILE A 149 -28.75 24.82 -14.13
C ILE A 149 -29.87 24.70 -15.13
N SER A 150 -31.09 24.56 -14.67
CA SER A 150 -32.27 24.81 -15.49
C SER A 150 -32.37 26.32 -15.69
N SER A 151 -31.75 26.83 -16.75
CA SER A 151 -32.08 28.13 -17.26
C SER A 151 -33.45 28.00 -17.95
N ASN A 152 -34.51 28.33 -17.19
CA ASN A 152 -35.74 28.79 -17.82
C ASN A 152 -35.46 30.16 -18.44
N GLU A 153 -34.94 30.13 -19.62
CA GLU A 153 -35.05 31.28 -20.54
C GLU A 153 -35.50 30.74 -21.86
N SER A 154 -36.69 31.22 -22.20
CA SER A 154 -37.43 31.17 -23.43
C SER A 154 -36.64 30.85 -24.71
N ASP A 155 -36.99 29.73 -25.28
CA ASP A 155 -36.81 29.43 -26.70
C ASP A 155 -37.30 30.55 -27.58
N LEU A 156 -36.39 31.28 -28.16
CA LEU A 156 -36.59 31.97 -29.43
C LEU A 156 -35.24 32.08 -30.14
N TYR A 157 -35.22 31.52 -31.38
CA TYR A 157 -34.14 31.52 -32.37
C TYR A 157 -33.14 30.39 -32.31
N LEU A 158 -33.36 29.40 -33.15
CA LEU A 158 -32.59 29.08 -34.35
C LEU A 158 -32.86 27.65 -34.82
N SER A 159 -33.89 27.52 -35.63
CA SER A 159 -34.01 26.39 -36.54
C SER A 159 -33.17 26.68 -37.79
N ALA A 160 -31.97 26.18 -37.84
CA ALA A 160 -31.18 26.07 -39.05
C ALA A 160 -31.20 24.62 -39.57
N PRO A 161 -31.54 24.40 -40.85
CA PRO A 161 -31.63 23.04 -41.38
C PRO A 161 -30.27 22.39 -41.53
N ARG A 162 -30.10 21.19 -40.94
CA ARG A 162 -28.90 20.36 -41.11
C ARG A 162 -28.79 19.85 -42.53
N LYS A 163 -27.76 20.28 -43.26
CA LYS A 163 -27.37 19.67 -44.55
C LYS A 163 -26.83 18.28 -44.30
N LYS A 164 -27.42 17.27 -44.96
CA LYS A 164 -26.91 15.90 -44.98
C LYS A 164 -25.60 15.84 -45.76
N PRO A 165 -24.57 15.11 -45.31
CA PRO A 165 -23.40 14.88 -46.13
C PRO A 165 -23.74 13.90 -47.26
N LYS A 166 -23.36 14.26 -48.50
CA LYS A 166 -23.42 13.37 -49.65
C LYS A 166 -22.30 12.35 -49.56
N CYS A 167 -22.63 11.06 -49.61
CA CYS A 167 -21.67 10.00 -49.89
C CYS A 167 -21.16 10.16 -51.31
N CYS A 168 -19.85 10.15 -51.48
CA CYS A 168 -19.19 9.96 -52.75
C CYS A 168 -19.20 8.48 -53.12
N GLN A 169 -19.58 8.22 -54.36
CA GLN A 169 -19.29 6.99 -55.07
C GLN A 169 -17.78 6.80 -55.26
#